data_7c8f9c77e73dbff1645bed65db867daf
#
_entry.id   7c8f9c77e73dbff1645bed65db867daf
#
_cell.length_a   1.000
_cell.length_b   1.000
_cell.length_c   1.000
_cell.angle_alpha   90.00
_cell.angle_beta   90.00
_cell.angle_gamma   90.00
#
_symmetry.space_group_name_H-M   'P 1'
#
loop_
_entity.id
_entity.type
_entity.pdbx_description
1 polymer ?
#
loop_
_entity_poly.entity_id
_entity_poly.type
_entity_poly.pdbx_seq_one_letter_code
_entity_poly.pdbx_strand_id
1 'polypeptide(L)'
;VHLSGIGGVSMCPLAEVLHGMGLKVQGSDMKDSATVEHLRSLGIPVTVSHSAQDIEGAEFLIRTAAIHDDNPEIASAHQKGIPVFERAEAWGAIMQRYENAVCIAGTHGKTTTTAMTTHIFMAAHADPTVMIGGTLPMLHSGYRVGKGDTIILESCEYCNSFLHFFPTVAVVLNVDADHLDFFKDLDDIKHSFRRFAQLVPADGHIVANADDPGAMDALKGLSLFTFGLDHPADCRGENLRWDHGAASFDIVIHGQVYTSLTLHTAGRHNVLNALAAAAAAY
;
A
#
# COMPACT_ATOMS: atom_id res chain seq x y z
N VAL A 1 -18.48 -9.44 -10.20
CA VAL A 1 -18.06 -8.14 -9.64
C VAL A 1 -17.98 -7.12 -10.77
N HIS A 2 -18.48 -5.90 -10.55
CA HIS A 2 -18.28 -4.79 -11.46
C HIS A 2 -17.37 -3.73 -10.82
N LEU A 3 -16.35 -3.27 -11.54
CA LEU A 3 -15.45 -2.21 -11.10
C LEU A 3 -15.70 -0.94 -11.91
N SER A 4 -16.20 0.11 -11.27
CA SER A 4 -16.37 1.43 -11.88
C SER A 4 -15.06 2.22 -11.84
N GLY A 5 -14.56 2.67 -13.00
CA GLY A 5 -13.24 3.27 -13.17
C GLY A 5 -12.11 2.23 -13.17
N ILE A 6 -12.35 1.07 -13.77
CA ILE A 6 -11.48 -0.12 -13.75
C ILE A 6 -10.06 0.13 -14.31
N GLY A 7 -9.91 1.08 -15.26
CA GLY A 7 -8.62 1.44 -15.86
C GLY A 7 -7.72 2.31 -14.97
N GLY A 8 -8.20 2.71 -13.80
CA GLY A 8 -7.40 3.49 -12.84
C GLY A 8 -6.20 2.74 -12.30
N VAL A 9 -5.10 3.46 -11.96
CA VAL A 9 -3.79 2.91 -11.52
C VAL A 9 -3.92 1.87 -10.41
N SER A 10 -4.85 2.04 -9.49
CA SER A 10 -5.06 1.14 -8.34
C SER A 10 -6.31 0.25 -8.47
N MET A 11 -7.15 0.48 -9.49
CA MET A 11 -8.31 -0.35 -9.79
C MET A 11 -7.95 -1.52 -10.70
N CYS A 12 -7.07 -1.30 -11.67
CA CYS A 12 -6.58 -2.35 -12.56
C CYS A 12 -5.91 -3.51 -11.78
N PRO A 13 -4.95 -3.27 -10.84
CA PRO A 13 -4.42 -4.32 -9.99
C PRO A 13 -5.50 -5.08 -9.22
N LEU A 14 -6.49 -4.35 -8.69
CA LEU A 14 -7.61 -4.96 -7.98
C LEU A 14 -8.43 -5.90 -8.87
N ALA A 15 -8.72 -5.46 -10.10
CA ALA A 15 -9.43 -6.29 -11.08
C ALA A 15 -8.67 -7.58 -11.39
N GLU A 16 -7.36 -7.51 -11.57
CA GLU A 16 -6.53 -8.69 -11.83
C GLU A 16 -6.45 -9.64 -10.64
N VAL A 17 -6.27 -9.10 -9.42
CA VAL A 17 -6.27 -9.92 -8.20
C VAL A 17 -7.60 -10.65 -8.06
N LEU A 18 -8.72 -9.94 -8.17
CA LEU A 18 -10.05 -10.55 -8.09
C LEU A 18 -10.27 -11.60 -9.19
N HIS A 19 -9.84 -11.32 -10.42
CA HIS A 19 -9.90 -12.27 -11.54
C HIS A 19 -9.03 -13.50 -11.27
N GLY A 20 -7.80 -13.30 -10.80
CA GLY A 20 -6.87 -14.37 -10.42
C GLY A 20 -7.39 -15.24 -9.26
N MET A 21 -8.25 -14.68 -8.40
CA MET A 21 -8.97 -15.40 -7.35
C MET A 21 -10.18 -16.20 -7.89
N GLY A 22 -10.45 -16.16 -9.20
CA GLY A 22 -11.53 -16.89 -9.84
C GLY A 22 -12.89 -16.18 -9.83
N LEU A 23 -12.95 -14.89 -9.45
CA LEU A 23 -14.18 -14.12 -9.57
C LEU A 23 -14.44 -13.72 -11.03
N LYS A 24 -15.72 -13.67 -11.40
CA LYS A 24 -16.13 -13.07 -12.68
C LYS A 24 -16.08 -11.57 -12.56
N VAL A 25 -15.05 -10.96 -13.15
CA VAL A 25 -14.80 -9.51 -13.11
C VAL A 25 -15.23 -8.89 -14.43
N GLN A 26 -15.89 -7.74 -14.34
CA GLN A 26 -16.20 -6.83 -15.42
C GLN A 26 -16.03 -5.39 -14.93
N GLY A 27 -15.98 -4.42 -15.81
CA GLY A 27 -15.94 -3.02 -15.38
C GLY A 27 -16.13 -2.02 -16.50
N SER A 28 -16.08 -0.77 -16.10
CA SER A 28 -16.25 0.39 -16.96
C SER A 28 -15.14 1.42 -16.72
N ASP A 29 -14.84 2.19 -17.75
CA ASP A 29 -13.98 3.37 -17.65
C ASP A 29 -14.41 4.42 -18.66
N MET A 30 -14.10 5.69 -18.42
CA MET A 30 -14.39 6.79 -19.35
C MET A 30 -13.40 6.87 -20.50
N LYS A 31 -12.24 6.20 -20.39
CA LYS A 31 -11.16 6.26 -21.38
C LYS A 31 -10.76 4.88 -21.84
N ASP A 32 -10.63 4.73 -23.16
CA ASP A 32 -9.97 3.57 -23.75
C ASP A 32 -8.46 3.77 -23.64
N SER A 33 -7.85 3.11 -22.67
CA SER A 33 -6.45 3.27 -22.31
C SER A 33 -5.69 1.94 -22.47
N ALA A 34 -4.36 2.00 -22.50
CA ALA A 34 -3.52 0.81 -22.52
C ALA A 34 -3.84 -0.14 -21.34
N THR A 35 -4.23 0.41 -20.20
CA THR A 35 -4.67 -0.37 -19.02
C THR A 35 -5.97 -1.11 -19.30
N VAL A 36 -6.94 -0.47 -19.97
CA VAL A 36 -8.21 -1.11 -20.38
C VAL A 36 -7.96 -2.22 -21.40
N GLU A 37 -7.09 -1.96 -22.39
CA GLU A 37 -6.70 -2.98 -23.37
C GLU A 37 -6.00 -4.17 -22.71
N HIS A 38 -5.14 -3.91 -21.73
CA HIS A 38 -4.48 -4.95 -20.94
C HIS A 38 -5.51 -5.84 -20.22
N LEU A 39 -6.49 -5.24 -19.51
CA LEU A 39 -7.55 -5.99 -18.84
C LEU A 39 -8.37 -6.84 -19.81
N ARG A 40 -8.72 -6.30 -20.99
CA ARG A 40 -9.41 -7.06 -22.04
C ARG A 40 -8.59 -8.24 -22.55
N SER A 41 -7.26 -8.07 -22.65
CA SER A 41 -6.36 -9.17 -23.06
C SER A 41 -6.32 -10.32 -22.04
N LEU A 42 -6.63 -10.03 -20.77
CA LEU A 42 -6.78 -11.03 -19.71
C LEU A 42 -8.18 -11.68 -19.68
N GLY A 43 -9.07 -11.28 -20.59
CA GLY A 43 -10.44 -11.80 -20.66
C GLY A 43 -11.43 -11.09 -19.73
N ILE A 44 -11.06 -9.93 -19.17
CA ILE A 44 -11.94 -9.11 -18.33
C ILE A 44 -12.72 -8.15 -19.25
N PRO A 45 -14.06 -8.25 -19.32
CA PRO A 45 -14.87 -7.34 -20.13
C PRO A 45 -14.82 -5.92 -19.56
N VAL A 46 -14.49 -4.93 -20.41
CA VAL A 46 -14.49 -3.52 -20.03
C VAL A 46 -15.26 -2.71 -21.06
N THR A 47 -16.27 -1.96 -20.61
CA THR A 47 -17.01 -0.98 -21.40
C THR A 47 -16.37 0.41 -21.27
N VAL A 48 -16.37 1.19 -22.38
CA VAL A 48 -15.91 2.59 -22.35
C VAL A 48 -17.12 3.49 -22.24
N SER A 49 -17.69 3.52 -21.06
CA SER A 49 -18.86 4.31 -20.67
C SER A 49 -19.04 4.26 -19.16
N HIS A 50 -20.00 5.03 -18.67
CA HIS A 50 -20.63 4.84 -17.35
C HIS A 50 -22.12 4.88 -17.55
N SER A 51 -22.75 3.73 -17.68
CA SER A 51 -24.20 3.63 -17.87
C SER A 51 -24.83 2.64 -16.90
N ALA A 52 -26.11 2.82 -16.64
CA ALA A 52 -26.89 1.94 -15.75
C ALA A 52 -26.93 0.47 -16.23
N GLN A 53 -26.67 0.23 -17.53
CA GLN A 53 -26.62 -1.11 -18.11
C GLN A 53 -25.30 -1.82 -17.90
N ASP A 54 -24.20 -1.08 -17.66
CA ASP A 54 -22.85 -1.66 -17.53
C ASP A 54 -22.73 -2.58 -16.31
N ILE A 55 -23.58 -2.38 -15.30
CA ILE A 55 -23.60 -3.20 -14.07
C ILE A 55 -24.47 -4.45 -14.16
N GLU A 56 -25.01 -4.79 -15.34
CA GLU A 56 -25.88 -5.93 -15.48
C GLU A 56 -25.15 -7.24 -15.12
N GLY A 57 -25.78 -8.08 -14.31
CA GLY A 57 -25.19 -9.31 -13.80
C GLY A 57 -24.17 -9.13 -12.67
N ALA A 58 -23.93 -7.92 -12.21
CA ALA A 58 -23.07 -7.68 -11.06
C ALA A 58 -23.78 -8.02 -9.73
N GLU A 59 -23.10 -8.76 -8.85
CA GLU A 59 -23.57 -9.05 -7.50
C GLU A 59 -23.15 -7.96 -6.50
N PHE A 60 -22.02 -7.28 -6.78
CA PHE A 60 -21.55 -6.11 -6.06
C PHE A 60 -20.68 -5.24 -6.96
N LEU A 61 -20.58 -3.95 -6.60
CA LEU A 61 -19.73 -2.97 -7.25
C LEU A 61 -18.56 -2.57 -6.38
N ILE A 62 -17.46 -2.24 -7.03
CA ILE A 62 -16.32 -1.57 -6.40
C ILE A 62 -16.06 -0.29 -7.19
N ARG A 63 -15.94 0.84 -6.47
CA ARG A 63 -15.66 2.14 -7.08
C ARG A 63 -14.36 2.74 -6.57
N THR A 64 -13.77 3.62 -7.36
CA THR A 64 -12.75 4.56 -6.90
C THR A 64 -13.40 5.77 -6.23
N ALA A 65 -12.71 6.40 -5.29
CA ALA A 65 -13.19 7.62 -4.62
C ALA A 65 -13.51 8.80 -5.57
N ALA A 66 -12.98 8.77 -6.81
CA ALA A 66 -13.28 9.76 -7.84
C ALA A 66 -14.69 9.60 -8.46
N ILE A 67 -15.37 8.49 -8.22
CA ILE A 67 -16.71 8.21 -8.72
C ILE A 67 -17.72 8.39 -7.57
N HIS A 68 -18.59 9.40 -7.72
CA HIS A 68 -19.55 9.79 -6.70
C HIS A 68 -20.92 9.11 -6.90
N ASP A 69 -21.84 9.33 -5.97
CA ASP A 69 -23.14 8.65 -5.93
C ASP A 69 -24.09 9.06 -7.09
N ASP A 70 -23.83 10.19 -7.74
CA ASP A 70 -24.55 10.67 -8.93
C ASP A 70 -24.15 9.94 -10.22
N ASN A 71 -23.09 9.12 -10.19
CA ASN A 71 -22.71 8.29 -11.32
C ASN A 71 -23.84 7.30 -11.66
N PRO A 72 -24.22 7.14 -12.96
CA PRO A 72 -25.32 6.27 -13.38
C PRO A 72 -25.20 4.82 -12.92
N GLU A 73 -23.99 4.27 -12.82
CA GLU A 73 -23.73 2.90 -12.34
C GLU A 73 -24.03 2.79 -10.86
N ILE A 74 -23.52 3.74 -10.07
CA ILE A 74 -23.70 3.76 -8.62
C ILE A 74 -25.18 3.99 -8.26
N ALA A 75 -25.82 4.97 -8.92
CA ALA A 75 -27.26 5.23 -8.75
C ALA A 75 -28.10 3.99 -9.10
N SER A 76 -27.76 3.29 -10.20
CA SER A 76 -28.45 2.05 -10.60
C SER A 76 -28.20 0.91 -9.61
N ALA A 77 -27.00 0.79 -9.07
CA ALA A 77 -26.67 -0.21 -8.05
C ALA A 77 -27.52 -0.01 -6.80
N HIS A 78 -27.61 1.21 -6.28
CA HIS A 78 -28.46 1.55 -5.14
C HIS A 78 -29.93 1.24 -5.40
N GLN A 79 -30.45 1.58 -6.60
CA GLN A 79 -31.84 1.29 -6.97
C GLN A 79 -32.12 -0.22 -7.03
N LYS A 80 -31.16 -1.02 -7.45
CA LYS A 80 -31.26 -2.48 -7.57
C LYS A 80 -30.90 -3.21 -6.27
N GLY A 81 -30.47 -2.49 -5.22
CA GLY A 81 -30.02 -3.07 -3.95
C GLY A 81 -28.70 -3.83 -4.07
N ILE A 82 -27.88 -3.50 -5.08
CA ILE A 82 -26.55 -4.09 -5.28
C ILE A 82 -25.57 -3.36 -4.34
N PRO A 83 -24.82 -4.08 -3.48
CA PRO A 83 -23.83 -3.48 -2.59
C PRO A 83 -22.74 -2.73 -3.37
N VAL A 84 -22.35 -1.55 -2.88
CA VAL A 84 -21.26 -0.73 -3.43
C VAL A 84 -20.18 -0.59 -2.38
N PHE A 85 -18.96 -0.94 -2.74
CA PHE A 85 -17.79 -0.87 -1.87
C PHE A 85 -16.76 0.13 -2.42
N GLU A 86 -16.05 0.78 -1.53
CA GLU A 86 -14.87 1.54 -1.90
C GLU A 86 -13.69 0.59 -2.22
N ARG A 87 -12.81 1.03 -3.09
CA ARG A 87 -11.58 0.30 -3.45
C ARG A 87 -10.77 -0.13 -2.21
N ALA A 88 -10.67 0.73 -1.21
CA ALA A 88 -9.91 0.43 0.01
C ALA A 88 -10.56 -0.71 0.83
N GLU A 89 -11.88 -0.78 0.88
CA GLU A 89 -12.62 -1.87 1.54
C GLU A 89 -12.37 -3.21 0.82
N ALA A 90 -12.37 -3.19 -0.51
CA ALA A 90 -12.08 -4.39 -1.30
C ALA A 90 -10.65 -4.90 -1.08
N TRP A 91 -9.65 -4.00 -1.05
CA TRP A 91 -8.28 -4.38 -0.70
C TRP A 91 -8.17 -4.93 0.72
N GLY A 92 -8.87 -4.32 1.69
CA GLY A 92 -8.92 -4.83 3.06
C GLY A 92 -9.47 -6.26 3.11
N ALA A 93 -10.57 -6.53 2.40
CA ALA A 93 -11.14 -7.88 2.33
C ALA A 93 -10.18 -8.90 1.69
N ILE A 94 -9.44 -8.49 0.66
CA ILE A 94 -8.42 -9.34 0.01
C ILE A 94 -7.27 -9.65 0.97
N MET A 95 -6.79 -8.65 1.72
CA MET A 95 -5.67 -8.79 2.65
C MET A 95 -5.89 -9.88 3.69
N GLN A 96 -7.13 -10.09 4.15
CA GLN A 96 -7.47 -11.12 5.13
C GLN A 96 -7.23 -12.56 4.63
N ARG A 97 -6.87 -12.75 3.36
CA ARG A 97 -6.50 -14.05 2.79
C ARG A 97 -5.01 -14.33 2.83
N TYR A 98 -4.20 -13.38 3.25
CA TYR A 98 -2.75 -13.49 3.33
C TYR A 98 -2.33 -13.62 4.80
N GLU A 99 -1.34 -14.48 5.06
CA GLU A 99 -0.76 -14.63 6.39
C GLU A 99 0.04 -13.38 6.77
N ASN A 100 0.74 -12.80 5.79
CA ASN A 100 1.56 -11.61 5.96
C ASN A 100 1.01 -10.45 5.12
N ALA A 101 0.44 -9.47 5.79
CA ALA A 101 -0.06 -8.24 5.18
C ALA A 101 0.80 -7.05 5.62
N VAL A 102 1.78 -6.67 4.78
CA VAL A 102 2.70 -5.56 5.03
C VAL A 102 2.14 -4.28 4.46
N CYS A 103 1.78 -3.34 5.33
CA CYS A 103 1.21 -2.05 4.96
C CYS A 103 2.20 -0.92 5.24
N ILE A 104 2.61 -0.21 4.19
CA ILE A 104 3.60 0.87 4.28
C ILE A 104 2.90 2.22 4.20
N ALA A 105 2.86 2.91 5.34
CA ALA A 105 2.24 4.22 5.51
C ALA A 105 3.27 5.28 5.92
N GLY A 106 2.89 6.54 5.75
CA GLY A 106 3.70 7.70 6.08
C GLY A 106 3.38 8.85 5.13
N THR A 107 3.62 10.06 5.53
CA THR A 107 3.42 11.23 4.65
C THR A 107 4.33 11.12 3.42
N HIS A 108 5.59 10.73 3.62
CA HIS A 108 6.60 10.62 2.57
C HIS A 108 7.30 9.26 2.56
N GLY A 109 7.83 8.85 1.40
CA GLY A 109 8.66 7.65 1.26
C GLY A 109 7.91 6.35 1.03
N LYS A 110 6.58 6.33 1.08
CA LYS A 110 5.74 5.14 0.90
C LYS A 110 6.14 4.29 -0.32
N THR A 111 6.09 4.90 -1.51
CA THR A 111 6.39 4.22 -2.78
C THR A 111 7.78 3.61 -2.81
N THR A 112 8.80 4.36 -2.36
CA THR A 112 10.18 3.89 -2.32
C THR A 112 10.36 2.74 -1.33
N THR A 113 9.80 2.85 -0.13
CA THR A 113 9.88 1.79 0.88
C THR A 113 9.12 0.54 0.44
N THR A 114 7.93 0.69 -0.16
CA THR A 114 7.17 -0.44 -0.72
C THR A 114 7.97 -1.15 -1.82
N ALA A 115 8.65 -0.39 -2.69
CA ALA A 115 9.54 -0.96 -3.70
C ALA A 115 10.71 -1.72 -3.09
N MET A 116 11.40 -1.15 -2.09
CA MET A 116 12.52 -1.81 -1.40
C MET A 116 12.07 -3.07 -0.66
N THR A 117 10.94 -3.02 0.05
CA THR A 117 10.33 -4.19 0.69
C THR A 117 10.02 -5.28 -0.35
N THR A 118 9.43 -4.89 -1.49
CA THR A 118 9.17 -5.83 -2.58
C THR A 118 10.44 -6.52 -3.07
N HIS A 119 11.54 -5.78 -3.24
CA HIS A 119 12.83 -6.36 -3.64
C HIS A 119 13.31 -7.43 -2.64
N ILE A 120 13.17 -7.19 -1.33
CA ILE A 120 13.57 -8.14 -0.29
C ILE A 120 12.73 -9.42 -0.40
N PHE A 121 11.40 -9.31 -0.43
CA PHE A 121 10.52 -10.48 -0.51
C PHE A 121 10.65 -11.25 -1.83
N MET A 122 10.89 -10.55 -2.95
CA MET A 122 11.18 -11.20 -4.24
C MET A 122 12.52 -11.96 -4.20
N ALA A 123 13.57 -11.38 -3.60
CA ALA A 123 14.85 -12.02 -3.42
C ALA A 123 14.77 -13.25 -2.49
N ALA A 124 13.89 -13.21 -1.51
CA ALA A 124 13.58 -14.34 -0.62
C ALA A 124 12.67 -15.41 -1.27
N HIS A 125 12.31 -15.25 -2.54
CA HIS A 125 11.39 -16.15 -3.27
C HIS A 125 10.00 -16.31 -2.63
N ALA A 126 9.56 -15.30 -1.88
CA ALA A 126 8.25 -15.32 -1.21
C ALA A 126 7.05 -15.13 -2.15
N ASP A 127 7.30 -14.80 -3.42
CA ASP A 127 6.26 -14.63 -4.45
C ASP A 127 5.09 -13.71 -4.03
N PRO A 128 5.35 -12.48 -3.53
CA PRO A 128 4.33 -11.65 -2.93
C PRO A 128 3.35 -11.06 -3.95
N THR A 129 2.11 -10.81 -3.51
CA THR A 129 1.22 -9.86 -4.17
C THR A 129 1.60 -8.45 -3.73
N VAL A 130 1.69 -7.51 -4.67
CA VAL A 130 2.24 -6.17 -4.41
C VAL A 130 1.37 -5.11 -5.07
N MET A 131 1.17 -3.98 -4.38
CA MET A 131 0.62 -2.75 -4.96
C MET A 131 1.45 -1.55 -4.51
N ILE A 132 2.01 -0.83 -5.47
CA ILE A 132 2.90 0.33 -5.29
C ILE A 132 2.26 1.52 -6.00
N GLY A 133 2.36 2.70 -5.45
CA GLY A 133 1.84 3.94 -6.06
C GLY A 133 2.62 4.45 -7.28
N GLY A 134 3.62 3.72 -7.74
CA GLY A 134 4.44 4.03 -8.91
C GLY A 134 4.90 2.77 -9.64
N THR A 135 5.64 2.93 -10.73
CA THR A 135 6.17 1.80 -11.50
C THR A 135 7.50 1.32 -10.89
N LEU A 136 7.58 0.02 -10.58
CA LEU A 136 8.82 -0.64 -10.18
C LEU A 136 9.47 -1.30 -11.40
N PRO A 137 10.69 -0.91 -11.82
CA PRO A 137 11.31 -1.41 -13.05
C PRO A 137 11.39 -2.94 -13.12
N MET A 138 11.69 -3.64 -12.02
CA MET A 138 11.77 -5.09 -12.01
C MET A 138 10.43 -5.79 -12.27
N LEU A 139 9.31 -5.12 -12.00
CA LEU A 139 7.97 -5.64 -12.25
C LEU A 139 7.39 -5.14 -13.58
N HIS A 140 8.02 -4.14 -14.21
CA HIS A 140 7.49 -3.37 -15.34
C HIS A 140 6.08 -2.81 -15.08
N SER A 141 5.71 -2.68 -13.81
CA SER A 141 4.37 -2.31 -13.34
C SER A 141 4.44 -1.67 -11.95
N GLY A 142 3.32 -1.07 -11.51
CA GLY A 142 3.08 -0.64 -10.13
C GLY A 142 2.47 -1.75 -9.27
N TYR A 143 2.32 -2.97 -9.79
CA TYR A 143 1.70 -4.06 -9.06
C TYR A 143 2.17 -5.43 -9.56
N ARG A 144 1.91 -6.45 -8.76
CA ARG A 144 2.15 -7.85 -9.07
C ARG A 144 1.11 -8.72 -8.35
N VAL A 145 0.60 -9.71 -9.03
CA VAL A 145 -0.22 -10.77 -8.44
C VAL A 145 0.68 -11.98 -8.20
N GLY A 146 1.02 -12.23 -6.94
CA GLY A 146 1.83 -13.38 -6.51
C GLY A 146 0.96 -14.57 -6.08
N LYS A 147 1.62 -15.69 -5.78
CA LYS A 147 0.99 -16.91 -5.27
C LYS A 147 1.44 -17.24 -3.84
N GLY A 148 2.29 -16.41 -3.25
CA GLY A 148 2.77 -16.56 -1.88
C GLY A 148 1.77 -16.03 -0.85
N ASP A 149 2.12 -16.20 0.40
CA ASP A 149 1.29 -15.88 1.56
C ASP A 149 1.44 -14.41 2.01
N THR A 150 2.16 -13.62 1.21
CA THR A 150 2.48 -12.23 1.54
C THR A 150 1.82 -11.26 0.57
N ILE A 151 1.21 -10.21 1.12
CA ILE A 151 0.77 -9.03 0.37
C ILE A 151 1.47 -7.78 0.90
N ILE A 152 1.97 -6.94 -0.01
CA ILE A 152 2.68 -5.69 0.31
C ILE A 152 1.92 -4.54 -0.34
N LEU A 153 1.39 -3.64 0.48
CA LEU A 153 0.55 -2.53 0.01
C LEU A 153 1.10 -1.18 0.44
N GLU A 154 1.23 -0.28 -0.51
CA GLU A 154 1.34 1.14 -0.21
C GLU A 154 0.02 1.65 0.37
N SER A 155 0.07 2.21 1.58
CA SER A 155 -1.09 2.53 2.41
C SER A 155 -1.23 4.04 2.57
N CYS A 156 -2.17 4.63 1.80
CA CYS A 156 -2.39 6.06 1.79
C CYS A 156 -3.31 6.49 2.94
N GLU A 157 -2.90 7.51 3.67
CA GLU A 157 -3.65 8.15 4.75
C GLU A 157 -4.81 9.02 4.26
N TYR A 158 -4.76 9.49 3.02
CA TYR A 158 -5.76 10.38 2.45
C TYR A 158 -7.16 9.74 2.49
N CYS A 159 -8.14 10.51 2.90
CA CYS A 159 -9.52 10.06 3.15
C CYS A 159 -9.61 8.86 4.11
N ASN A 160 -8.61 8.67 4.97
CA ASN A 160 -8.53 7.53 5.89
C ASN A 160 -8.59 6.15 5.18
N SER A 161 -8.17 6.08 3.92
CA SER A 161 -8.26 4.86 3.10
C SER A 161 -7.57 3.66 3.75
N PHE A 162 -6.42 3.87 4.40
CA PHE A 162 -5.67 2.80 5.07
C PHE A 162 -6.38 2.22 6.31
N LEU A 163 -7.42 2.88 6.83
CA LEU A 163 -8.20 2.36 7.97
C LEU A 163 -9.15 1.21 7.58
N HIS A 164 -9.31 0.94 6.29
CA HIS A 164 -10.03 -0.23 5.78
C HIS A 164 -9.12 -1.47 5.65
N PHE A 165 -7.81 -1.33 5.94
CA PHE A 165 -6.83 -2.40 5.80
C PHE A 165 -6.74 -3.26 7.07
N PHE A 166 -6.17 -4.45 6.92
CA PHE A 166 -5.95 -5.43 8.00
C PHE A 166 -4.46 -5.82 8.02
N PRO A 167 -3.56 -4.90 8.42
CA PRO A 167 -2.13 -5.18 8.44
C PRO A 167 -1.77 -6.19 9.51
N THR A 168 -0.88 -7.14 9.19
CA THR A 168 -0.12 -7.90 10.18
C THR A 168 1.19 -7.20 10.51
N VAL A 169 1.72 -6.43 9.54
CA VAL A 169 2.84 -5.52 9.73
C VAL A 169 2.46 -4.13 9.25
N ALA A 170 2.38 -3.16 10.15
CA ALA A 170 2.16 -1.75 9.83
C ALA A 170 3.46 -0.96 9.94
N VAL A 171 3.90 -0.36 8.84
CA VAL A 171 5.09 0.50 8.81
C VAL A 171 4.66 1.96 8.80
N VAL A 172 5.16 2.76 9.73
CA VAL A 172 4.94 4.21 9.79
C VAL A 172 6.29 4.92 9.60
N LEU A 173 6.47 5.53 8.43
CA LEU A 173 7.73 6.13 8.03
C LEU A 173 7.95 7.52 8.64
N ASN A 174 6.92 8.33 8.61
CA ASN A 174 6.89 9.70 9.12
C ASN A 174 5.43 10.18 9.18
N VAL A 175 5.18 11.19 10.02
CA VAL A 175 3.87 11.85 10.16
C VAL A 175 4.07 13.34 10.14
N ASP A 176 3.68 13.99 9.04
CA ASP A 176 3.82 15.41 8.81
C ASP A 176 2.50 16.02 8.32
N ALA A 177 2.42 17.36 8.29
CA ALA A 177 1.25 18.07 7.84
C ALA A 177 1.10 17.97 6.31
N ASP A 178 0.16 17.14 5.87
CA ASP A 178 -0.23 16.98 4.47
C ASP A 178 -1.74 16.76 4.38
N HIS A 179 -2.31 16.87 3.18
CA HIS A 179 -3.73 16.65 2.93
C HIS A 179 -4.67 17.45 3.85
N LEU A 180 -4.33 18.73 4.10
CA LEU A 180 -5.10 19.65 4.96
C LEU A 180 -6.45 20.09 4.33
N ASP A 181 -6.73 19.63 3.13
CA ASP A 181 -8.06 19.65 2.50
C ASP A 181 -9.01 18.61 3.10
N PHE A 182 -8.45 17.54 3.69
CA PHE A 182 -9.21 16.46 4.34
C PHE A 182 -9.02 16.48 5.87
N PHE A 183 -7.76 16.52 6.34
CA PHE A 183 -7.45 16.57 7.77
C PHE A 183 -7.53 18.00 8.32
N LYS A 184 -8.04 18.11 9.53
CA LYS A 184 -8.17 19.41 10.20
C LYS A 184 -6.82 20.04 10.54
N ASP A 185 -5.90 19.25 11.07
CA ASP A 185 -4.58 19.66 11.53
C ASP A 185 -3.65 18.45 11.70
N LEU A 186 -2.41 18.67 12.13
CA LEU A 186 -1.43 17.62 12.36
C LEU A 186 -1.86 16.62 13.45
N ASP A 187 -2.59 17.08 14.46
CA ASP A 187 -3.05 16.19 15.54
C ASP A 187 -4.13 15.23 15.04
N ASP A 188 -4.98 15.66 14.11
CA ASP A 188 -5.95 14.81 13.43
C ASP A 188 -5.24 13.75 12.55
N ILE A 189 -4.18 14.15 11.84
CA ILE A 189 -3.32 13.22 11.08
C ILE A 189 -2.69 12.18 12.01
N LYS A 190 -2.05 12.61 13.12
CA LYS A 190 -1.47 11.71 14.13
C LYS A 190 -2.50 10.73 14.68
N HIS A 191 -3.72 11.22 14.96
CA HIS A 191 -4.80 10.37 15.42
C HIS A 191 -5.17 9.30 14.39
N SER A 192 -5.20 9.65 13.11
CA SER A 192 -5.45 8.70 12.01
C SER A 192 -4.35 7.64 11.91
N PHE A 193 -3.07 8.02 11.96
CA PHE A 193 -1.95 7.07 11.98
C PHE A 193 -1.98 6.15 13.22
N ARG A 194 -2.36 6.68 14.38
CA ARG A 194 -2.55 5.86 15.58
C ARG A 194 -3.64 4.80 15.38
N ARG A 195 -4.79 5.19 14.82
CA ARG A 195 -5.87 4.25 14.50
C ARG A 195 -5.40 3.17 13.52
N PHE A 196 -4.66 3.55 12.50
CA PHE A 196 -4.08 2.61 11.55
C PHE A 196 -3.14 1.60 12.24
N ALA A 197 -2.21 2.05 13.08
CA ALA A 197 -1.33 1.17 13.82
C ALA A 197 -2.09 0.22 14.78
N GLN A 198 -3.22 0.65 15.32
CA GLN A 198 -4.07 -0.16 16.21
C GLN A 198 -4.89 -1.23 15.46
N LEU A 199 -4.87 -1.25 14.12
CA LEU A 199 -5.45 -2.34 13.32
C LEU A 199 -4.59 -3.61 13.36
N VAL A 200 -3.31 -3.47 13.73
CA VAL A 200 -2.38 -4.61 13.83
C VAL A 200 -2.83 -5.53 14.96
N PRO A 201 -2.99 -6.83 14.72
CA PRO A 201 -3.37 -7.79 15.75
C PRO A 201 -2.27 -7.96 16.80
N ALA A 202 -2.58 -8.62 17.92
CA ALA A 202 -1.67 -8.75 19.06
C ALA A 202 -0.37 -9.53 18.74
N ASP A 203 -0.40 -10.38 17.74
CA ASP A 203 0.74 -11.15 17.22
C ASP A 203 1.41 -10.51 16.00
N GLY A 204 0.91 -9.35 15.56
CA GLY A 204 1.50 -8.56 14.49
C GLY A 204 2.51 -7.51 14.99
N HIS A 205 3.08 -6.76 14.06
CA HIS A 205 4.18 -5.83 14.34
C HIS A 205 3.91 -4.41 13.82
N ILE A 206 4.24 -3.42 14.65
CA ILE A 206 4.22 -2.01 14.25
C ILE A 206 5.67 -1.57 14.11
N VAL A 207 6.08 -1.23 12.89
CA VAL A 207 7.41 -0.73 12.56
C VAL A 207 7.37 0.79 12.48
N ALA A 208 8.20 1.50 13.24
CA ALA A 208 8.15 2.96 13.34
C ALA A 208 9.52 3.62 13.25
N ASN A 209 9.57 4.79 12.63
CA ASN A 209 10.78 5.61 12.54
C ASN A 209 11.07 6.32 13.87
N ALA A 210 12.13 5.90 14.55
CA ALA A 210 12.58 6.52 15.81
C ALA A 210 13.10 7.96 15.63
N ASP A 211 13.51 8.31 14.42
CA ASP A 211 14.03 9.65 14.08
C ASP A 211 12.91 10.63 13.71
N ASP A 212 11.66 10.17 13.57
CA ASP A 212 10.52 11.02 13.23
C ASP A 212 9.68 11.35 14.48
N PRO A 213 9.70 12.59 14.96
CA PRO A 213 8.97 12.96 16.16
C PRO A 213 7.44 12.87 15.98
N GLY A 214 6.93 13.08 14.77
CA GLY A 214 5.51 12.97 14.45
C GLY A 214 5.02 11.53 14.57
N ALA A 215 5.76 10.57 13.99
CA ALA A 215 5.46 9.14 14.11
C ALA A 215 5.57 8.66 15.56
N MET A 216 6.62 9.02 16.27
CA MET A 216 6.83 8.61 17.66
C MET A 216 5.77 9.19 18.61
N ASP A 217 5.31 10.41 18.36
CA ASP A 217 4.22 11.01 19.13
C ASP A 217 2.87 10.33 18.82
N ALA A 218 2.55 10.12 17.55
CA ALA A 218 1.33 9.44 17.11
C ALA A 218 1.21 8.02 17.72
N LEU A 219 2.32 7.30 17.81
CA LEU A 219 2.36 5.88 18.23
C LEU A 219 2.73 5.69 19.69
N LYS A 220 2.80 6.75 20.47
CA LYS A 220 3.19 6.71 21.89
C LYS A 220 2.39 5.70 22.68
N GLY A 221 3.10 4.82 23.40
CA GLY A 221 2.52 3.79 24.27
C GLY A 221 2.07 2.52 23.55
N LEU A 222 2.28 2.39 22.23
CA LEU A 222 2.16 1.12 21.52
C LEU A 222 3.48 0.33 21.60
N SER A 223 3.41 -0.99 21.41
CA SER A 223 4.60 -1.83 21.25
C SER A 223 5.15 -1.64 19.83
N LEU A 224 6.37 -1.14 19.71
CA LEU A 224 6.98 -0.79 18.44
C LEU A 224 8.25 -1.59 18.21
N PHE A 225 8.49 -2.01 16.97
CA PHE A 225 9.81 -2.32 16.45
C PHE A 225 10.33 -1.06 15.73
N THR A 226 11.39 -0.47 16.20
CA THR A 226 11.82 0.84 15.72
C THR A 226 12.98 0.74 14.73
N PHE A 227 13.03 1.68 13.77
CA PHE A 227 14.19 1.87 12.90
C PHE A 227 14.67 3.31 12.94
N GLY A 228 15.96 3.54 12.68
CA GLY A 228 16.52 4.89 12.69
C GLY A 228 18.02 4.97 12.45
N LEU A 229 18.51 6.20 12.32
CA LEU A 229 19.92 6.55 12.16
C LEU A 229 20.47 7.35 13.34
N ASP A 230 19.67 8.25 13.90
CA ASP A 230 20.11 9.22 14.91
C ASP A 230 19.72 8.82 16.32
N HIS A 231 18.54 8.26 16.50
CA HIS A 231 18.04 7.85 17.80
C HIS A 231 18.24 6.34 18.04
N PRO A 232 18.29 5.88 19.29
CA PRO A 232 18.28 4.46 19.61
C PRO A 232 17.07 3.77 18.97
N ALA A 233 17.31 2.66 18.28
CA ALA A 233 16.28 1.89 17.58
C ALA A 233 16.68 0.40 17.52
N ASP A 234 15.68 -0.47 17.31
CA ASP A 234 15.88 -1.92 17.19
C ASP A 234 16.62 -2.28 15.89
N CYS A 235 16.31 -1.58 14.79
CA CYS A 235 16.99 -1.67 13.50
C CYS A 235 17.70 -0.35 13.20
N ARG A 236 19.02 -0.36 13.13
CA ARG A 236 19.84 0.84 12.95
C ARG A 236 20.71 0.76 11.71
N GLY A 237 20.94 1.92 11.08
CA GLY A 237 22.00 2.10 10.10
C GLY A 237 23.27 2.57 10.78
N GLU A 238 24.33 1.78 10.71
CA GLU A 238 25.63 2.14 11.27
C GLU A 238 26.70 2.22 10.20
N ASN A 239 27.85 2.82 10.51
CA ASN A 239 28.99 2.97 9.61
C ASN A 239 28.63 3.63 8.26
N LEU A 240 27.66 4.58 8.26
CA LEU A 240 27.19 5.23 7.06
C LEU A 240 28.29 6.04 6.37
N ARG A 241 28.55 5.73 5.11
CA ARG A 241 29.52 6.40 4.25
C ARG A 241 28.89 6.77 2.93
N TRP A 242 29.31 7.91 2.39
CA TRP A 242 28.85 8.41 1.10
C TRP A 242 29.97 8.38 0.09
N ASP A 243 29.72 7.81 -1.08
CA ASP A 243 30.64 7.82 -2.21
C ASP A 243 29.88 8.08 -3.51
N HIS A 244 30.17 9.20 -4.18
CA HIS A 244 29.53 9.63 -5.44
C HIS A 244 28.00 9.55 -5.43
N GLY A 245 27.36 9.84 -4.30
CA GLY A 245 25.92 9.80 -4.12
C GLY A 245 25.36 8.43 -3.67
N ALA A 246 26.16 7.37 -3.70
CA ALA A 246 25.82 6.09 -3.11
C ALA A 246 26.03 6.11 -1.59
N ALA A 247 25.17 5.41 -0.84
CA ALA A 247 25.27 5.24 0.60
C ALA A 247 25.64 3.80 0.94
N SER A 248 26.78 3.58 1.60
CA SER A 248 27.18 2.27 2.14
C SER A 248 27.01 2.30 3.66
N PHE A 249 26.37 1.29 4.23
CA PHE A 249 26.12 1.19 5.66
C PHE A 249 25.82 -0.24 6.09
N ASP A 250 25.93 -0.46 7.40
CA ASP A 250 25.57 -1.73 8.03
C ASP A 250 24.14 -1.62 8.58
N ILE A 251 23.33 -2.64 8.36
CA ILE A 251 22.05 -2.82 9.04
C ILE A 251 22.32 -3.62 10.32
N VAL A 252 22.06 -2.99 11.46
CA VAL A 252 22.25 -3.57 12.79
C VAL A 252 20.88 -3.80 13.42
N ILE A 253 20.57 -5.03 13.79
CA ILE A 253 19.30 -5.40 14.45
C ILE A 253 19.63 -5.94 15.84
N HIS A 254 19.00 -5.35 16.87
CA HIS A 254 19.25 -5.68 18.28
C HIS A 254 20.74 -5.70 18.65
N GLY A 255 21.52 -4.76 18.08
CA GLY A 255 22.96 -4.61 18.36
C GLY A 255 23.87 -5.59 17.61
N GLN A 256 23.36 -6.39 16.71
CA GLN A 256 24.12 -7.30 15.86
C GLN A 256 24.08 -6.87 14.39
N VAL A 257 25.22 -6.88 13.71
CA VAL A 257 25.29 -6.60 12.27
C VAL A 257 24.57 -7.74 11.53
N TYR A 258 23.45 -7.40 10.90
CA TYR A 258 22.64 -8.34 10.14
C TYR A 258 23.17 -8.46 8.70
N THR A 259 23.46 -7.31 8.07
CA THR A 259 24.05 -7.25 6.72
C THR A 259 24.67 -5.87 6.48
N SER A 260 25.52 -5.79 5.45
CA SER A 260 26.03 -4.52 4.91
C SER A 260 25.51 -4.35 3.49
N LEU A 261 25.15 -3.15 3.12
CA LEU A 261 24.65 -2.86 1.76
C LEU A 261 25.11 -1.51 1.24
N THR A 262 25.04 -1.34 -0.08
CA THR A 262 25.23 -0.08 -0.76
C THR A 262 23.98 0.28 -1.56
N LEU A 263 23.41 1.45 -1.26
CA LEU A 263 22.31 2.03 -2.02
C LEU A 263 22.87 2.97 -3.09
N HIS A 264 22.45 2.74 -4.33
CA HIS A 264 22.77 3.63 -5.45
C HIS A 264 21.74 4.77 -5.63
N THR A 265 20.78 4.89 -4.72
CA THR A 265 19.80 5.97 -4.67
C THR A 265 20.25 6.98 -3.63
N ALA A 266 20.46 8.22 -4.07
CA ALA A 266 20.98 9.29 -3.22
C ALA A 266 19.97 9.73 -2.15
N GLY A 267 20.51 10.26 -1.05
CA GLY A 267 19.74 10.90 0.01
C GLY A 267 19.57 10.05 1.27
N ARG A 268 19.73 10.73 2.40
CA ARG A 268 19.62 10.11 3.74
C ARG A 268 18.23 9.48 3.98
N HIS A 269 17.18 10.09 3.43
CA HIS A 269 15.82 9.56 3.49
C HIS A 269 15.71 8.17 2.84
N ASN A 270 16.51 7.87 1.80
CA ASN A 270 16.52 6.53 1.19
C ASN A 270 17.22 5.49 2.05
N VAL A 271 18.18 5.90 2.88
CA VAL A 271 18.76 5.01 3.92
C VAL A 271 17.69 4.66 4.95
N LEU A 272 16.90 5.64 5.42
CA LEU A 272 15.78 5.39 6.33
C LEU A 272 14.71 4.49 5.67
N ASN A 273 14.38 4.71 4.39
CA ASN A 273 13.46 3.84 3.65
C ASN A 273 13.96 2.39 3.57
N ALA A 274 15.28 2.21 3.39
CA ALA A 274 15.89 0.87 3.37
C ALA A 274 15.88 0.19 4.74
N LEU A 275 16.12 0.95 5.82
CA LEU A 275 16.00 0.44 7.19
C LEU A 275 14.56 0.05 7.51
N ALA A 276 13.58 0.86 7.10
CA ALA A 276 12.16 0.55 7.22
C ALA A 276 11.80 -0.75 6.49
N ALA A 277 12.28 -0.90 5.25
CA ALA A 277 12.06 -2.12 4.45
C ALA A 277 12.70 -3.35 5.08
N ALA A 278 13.92 -3.22 5.61
CA ALA A 278 14.59 -4.30 6.32
C ALA A 278 13.87 -4.67 7.63
N ALA A 279 13.43 -3.67 8.39
CA ALA A 279 12.66 -3.87 9.62
C ALA A 279 11.29 -4.53 9.38
N ALA A 280 10.66 -4.22 8.24
CA ALA A 280 9.38 -4.81 7.85
C ALA A 280 9.51 -6.27 7.37
N ALA A 281 10.70 -6.69 6.96
CA ALA A 281 10.98 -8.01 6.44
C ALA A 281 11.68 -8.95 7.45
N TYR A 282 12.08 -8.41 8.59
CA TYR A 282 12.73 -9.13 9.69
C TYR A 282 11.72 -9.89 10.53
#